data_b49e24bebcb02eff7ef1acb38b1a508c
#
_entry.id   b49e24bebcb02eff7ef1acb38b1a508c
#
_cell.length_a   1.000
_cell.length_b   1.000
_cell.length_c   1.000
_cell.angle_alpha   90.00
_cell.angle_beta   90.00
_cell.angle_gamma   90.00
#
_symmetry.space_group_name_H-M   'P 1'
#
loop_
_entity.id
_entity.type
_entity.pdbx_description
1 polymer ?
#
loop_
_entity_poly.entity_id
_entity_poly.type
_entity_poly.pdbx_seq_one_letter_code
_entity_poly.pdbx_strand_id
1 'polypeptide(L)'
;MKITRKAGLLFHTGLLLFSIAPALIALLLLMVAGAGFAISSAGGLLTILLLQIYGLLYEKGITNNPIPLRLSFWTLKALQSVHAFARHTPEKMVVAMNNRKALSLAGRKFSSEEALILVPHCLQNHECPIRLTFNPDSCERCGKCPIGSLLDVRDRFGTHFAIASGGTSARRIVEKTSPELIIAVACPVDLSLGILDVHPITTVGVLNEWRNGPCFDTWVNTEELEAALELFLY
;
A
#
# COMPACT_ATOMS: atom_id res chain seq x y z
N MET A 1 -5.69 -5.69 11.47
CA MET A 1 -4.42 -6.48 11.54
C MET A 1 -4.49 -7.91 10.97
N LYS A 2 -5.65 -8.45 10.62
CA LYS A 2 -5.78 -9.75 9.91
C LYS A 2 -5.23 -9.72 8.47
N ILE A 3 -5.30 -8.58 7.78
CA ILE A 3 -4.82 -8.40 6.40
C ILE A 3 -3.29 -8.55 6.31
N THR A 4 -2.55 -8.06 7.28
CA THR A 4 -1.08 -8.13 7.28
C THR A 4 -0.54 -9.55 7.38
N ARG A 5 -1.24 -10.45 8.07
CA ARG A 5 -0.78 -11.83 8.27
C ARG A 5 -1.00 -12.72 7.03
N LYS A 6 -2.16 -12.60 6.35
CA LYS A 6 -2.43 -13.32 5.09
C LYS A 6 -1.65 -12.74 3.90
N ALA A 7 -1.59 -11.42 3.78
CA ALA A 7 -0.79 -10.76 2.74
C ALA A 7 0.70 -11.03 2.92
N GLY A 8 1.16 -11.16 4.18
CA GLY A 8 2.52 -11.54 4.49
C GLY A 8 2.91 -12.94 4.04
N LEU A 9 2.03 -13.89 4.23
CA LEU A 9 2.28 -15.26 3.77
C LEU A 9 2.31 -15.32 2.23
N LEU A 10 1.39 -14.61 1.57
CA LEU A 10 1.35 -14.46 0.10
C LEU A 10 2.59 -13.75 -0.44
N PHE A 11 3.14 -12.78 0.30
CA PHE A 11 4.37 -12.09 -0.09
C PHE A 11 5.57 -13.04 -0.03
N HIS A 12 5.77 -13.76 1.08
CA HIS A 12 6.88 -14.70 1.20
C HIS A 12 6.76 -15.87 0.21
N THR A 13 5.55 -16.38 -0.03
CA THR A 13 5.33 -17.42 -1.07
C THR A 13 5.52 -16.86 -2.47
N GLY A 14 5.07 -15.64 -2.76
CA GLY A 14 5.31 -14.97 -4.04
C GLY A 14 6.79 -14.65 -4.28
N LEU A 15 7.51 -14.19 -3.25
CA LEU A 15 8.94 -13.92 -3.33
C LEU A 15 9.76 -15.23 -3.48
N LEU A 16 9.36 -16.31 -2.80
CA LEU A 16 9.94 -17.63 -2.96
C LEU A 16 9.70 -18.21 -4.35
N LEU A 17 8.48 -18.11 -4.87
CA LEU A 17 8.17 -18.54 -6.25
C LEU A 17 8.92 -17.70 -7.28
N PHE A 18 9.09 -16.38 -7.01
CA PHE A 18 9.85 -15.48 -7.85
C PHE A 18 11.34 -15.77 -7.86
N SER A 19 11.91 -16.32 -6.76
CA SER A 19 13.30 -16.74 -6.70
C SER A 19 13.53 -18.16 -7.22
N ILE A 20 12.56 -19.06 -7.03
CA ILE A 20 12.69 -20.48 -7.44
C ILE A 20 12.51 -20.64 -8.95
N ALA A 21 11.55 -19.95 -9.58
CA ALA A 21 11.29 -20.07 -11.01
C ALA A 21 12.48 -19.63 -11.88
N PRO A 22 13.12 -18.47 -11.67
CA PRO A 22 14.34 -18.09 -12.41
C PRO A 22 15.51 -19.00 -12.10
N ALA A 23 15.63 -19.51 -10.87
CA ALA A 23 16.68 -20.46 -10.50
C ALA A 23 16.53 -21.78 -11.25
N LEU A 24 15.30 -22.29 -11.37
CA LEU A 24 15.00 -23.49 -12.16
C LEU A 24 15.22 -23.28 -13.65
N ILE A 25 14.80 -22.13 -14.19
CA ILE A 25 15.03 -21.75 -15.58
C ILE A 25 16.54 -21.60 -15.85
N ALA A 26 17.27 -20.94 -14.95
CA ALA A 26 18.71 -20.78 -15.04
C ALA A 26 19.43 -22.16 -15.01
N LEU A 27 18.98 -23.07 -14.12
CA LEU A 27 19.50 -24.42 -14.04
C LEU A 27 19.23 -25.23 -15.32
N LEU A 28 18.03 -25.12 -15.89
CA LEU A 28 17.64 -25.76 -17.14
C LEU A 28 18.46 -25.22 -18.34
N LEU A 29 18.64 -23.92 -18.40
CA LEU A 29 19.45 -23.25 -19.41
C LEU A 29 20.95 -23.55 -19.24
N LEU A 30 21.42 -23.76 -18.00
CA LEU A 30 22.79 -24.21 -17.68
C LEU A 30 23.10 -25.58 -18.28
N MET A 31 22.13 -26.50 -18.25
CA MET A 31 22.25 -27.81 -18.86
C MET A 31 22.32 -27.79 -20.39
N VAL A 32 21.80 -26.73 -21.00
CA VAL A 32 21.66 -26.62 -22.48
C VAL A 32 22.78 -25.79 -23.12
N ALA A 33 23.40 -24.84 -22.44
CA ALA A 33 24.15 -23.74 -23.08
C ALA A 33 25.64 -23.56 -22.66
N GLY A 34 26.21 -24.38 -21.75
CA GLY A 34 27.63 -24.35 -21.41
C GLY A 34 28.12 -23.23 -20.47
N ALA A 35 29.43 -23.17 -20.21
CA ALA A 35 30.05 -22.38 -19.14
C ALA A 35 29.80 -20.86 -19.14
N GLY A 36 29.65 -20.24 -20.31
CA GLY A 36 29.38 -18.79 -20.38
C GLY A 36 28.01 -18.39 -19.84
N PHE A 37 27.04 -19.31 -19.93
CA PHE A 37 25.69 -19.12 -19.38
C PHE A 37 25.66 -19.33 -17.86
N ALA A 38 26.59 -20.17 -17.32
CA ALA A 38 26.72 -20.41 -15.88
C ALA A 38 27.09 -19.12 -15.11
N ILE A 39 27.98 -18.32 -15.67
CA ILE A 39 28.43 -17.05 -15.04
C ILE A 39 27.33 -16.01 -15.05
N SER A 40 26.57 -15.89 -16.15
CA SER A 40 25.45 -14.95 -16.23
C SER A 40 24.28 -15.36 -15.35
N SER A 41 24.01 -16.66 -15.21
CA SER A 41 22.93 -17.16 -14.32
C SER A 41 23.28 -17.06 -12.84
N ALA A 42 24.55 -17.27 -12.46
CA ALA A 42 25.04 -17.07 -11.10
C ALA A 42 24.95 -15.58 -10.70
N GLY A 43 25.31 -14.67 -11.61
CA GLY A 43 25.12 -13.21 -11.42
C GLY A 43 23.66 -12.84 -11.23
N GLY A 44 22.74 -13.41 -12.03
CA GLY A 44 21.30 -13.22 -11.90
C GLY A 44 20.75 -13.70 -10.55
N LEU A 45 21.16 -14.90 -10.11
CA LEU A 45 20.77 -15.45 -8.80
C LEU A 45 21.27 -14.59 -7.64
N LEU A 46 22.53 -14.13 -7.70
CA LEU A 46 23.09 -13.24 -6.69
C LEU A 46 22.32 -11.92 -6.62
N THR A 47 21.95 -11.33 -7.77
CA THR A 47 21.18 -10.11 -7.83
C THR A 47 19.80 -10.29 -7.21
N ILE A 48 19.11 -11.39 -7.49
CA ILE A 48 17.80 -11.71 -6.90
C ILE A 48 17.94 -11.87 -5.37
N LEU A 49 18.97 -12.58 -4.89
CA LEU A 49 19.23 -12.77 -3.47
C LEU A 49 19.49 -11.43 -2.76
N LEU A 50 20.29 -10.55 -3.36
CA LEU A 50 20.55 -9.22 -2.83
C LEU A 50 19.28 -8.37 -2.75
N LEU A 51 18.43 -8.43 -3.78
CA LEU A 51 17.13 -7.74 -3.77
C LEU A 51 16.20 -8.27 -2.69
N GLN A 52 16.21 -9.57 -2.42
CA GLN A 52 15.43 -10.19 -1.34
C GLN A 52 15.92 -9.75 0.04
N ILE A 53 17.23 -9.80 0.27
CA ILE A 53 17.85 -9.34 1.54
C ILE A 53 17.51 -7.87 1.76
N TYR A 54 17.61 -7.07 0.72
CA TYR A 54 17.29 -5.65 0.79
C TYR A 54 15.81 -5.40 1.06
N GLY A 55 14.90 -6.19 0.47
CA GLY A 55 13.46 -6.15 0.76
C GLY A 55 13.16 -6.45 2.23
N LEU A 56 13.84 -7.43 2.82
CA LEU A 56 13.73 -7.73 4.25
C LEU A 56 14.28 -6.61 5.14
N LEU A 57 15.38 -5.97 4.75
CA LEU A 57 15.94 -4.81 5.46
C LEU A 57 14.99 -3.60 5.40
N TYR A 58 14.32 -3.42 4.26
CA TYR A 58 13.30 -2.38 4.08
C TYR A 58 12.08 -2.63 4.98
N GLU A 59 11.55 -3.86 5.03
CA GLU A 59 10.43 -4.23 5.90
C GLU A 59 10.74 -4.05 7.39
N LYS A 60 12.01 -4.26 7.79
CA LYS A 60 12.46 -4.03 9.17
C LYS A 60 12.76 -2.56 9.49
N GLY A 61 12.56 -1.65 8.55
CA GLY A 61 12.85 -0.23 8.74
C GLY A 61 14.35 0.12 8.84
N ILE A 62 15.24 -0.84 8.54
CA ILE A 62 16.70 -0.61 8.59
C ILE A 62 17.15 0.29 7.43
N THR A 63 16.46 0.24 6.31
CA THR A 63 16.71 1.13 5.16
C THR A 63 15.44 1.84 4.73
N ASN A 64 15.58 3.12 4.38
CA ASN A 64 14.49 3.97 3.90
C ASN A 64 14.47 4.12 2.37
N ASN A 65 15.36 3.47 1.64
CA ASN A 65 15.41 3.61 0.19
C ASN A 65 14.26 2.85 -0.49
N PRO A 66 13.38 3.49 -1.29
CA PRO A 66 12.24 2.86 -1.94
C PRO A 66 12.59 2.10 -3.23
N ILE A 67 13.84 2.14 -3.69
CA ILE A 67 14.25 1.55 -4.96
C ILE A 67 13.84 0.07 -5.07
N PRO A 68 14.06 -0.79 -4.06
CA PRO A 68 13.66 -2.19 -4.17
C PRO A 68 12.15 -2.37 -4.20
N LEU A 69 11.40 -1.55 -3.47
CA LEU A 69 9.94 -1.58 -3.51
C LEU A 69 9.43 -1.22 -4.92
N ARG A 70 9.99 -0.17 -5.53
CA ARG A 70 9.68 0.23 -6.90
C ARG A 70 10.08 -0.84 -7.91
N LEU A 71 11.28 -1.40 -7.79
CA LEU A 71 11.77 -2.44 -8.69
C LEU A 71 10.93 -3.71 -8.57
N SER A 72 10.63 -4.17 -7.35
CA SER A 72 9.75 -5.31 -7.11
C SER A 72 8.34 -5.09 -7.68
N PHE A 73 7.79 -3.90 -7.52
CA PHE A 73 6.49 -3.55 -8.10
C PHE A 73 6.48 -3.69 -9.62
N TRP A 74 7.44 -3.08 -10.31
CA TRP A 74 7.50 -3.12 -11.78
C TRP A 74 7.79 -4.51 -12.34
N THR A 75 8.67 -5.29 -11.67
CA THR A 75 8.94 -6.68 -12.08
C THR A 75 7.72 -7.58 -11.90
N LEU A 76 7.01 -7.47 -10.77
CA LEU A 76 5.76 -8.21 -10.54
C LEU A 76 4.66 -7.78 -11.51
N LYS A 77 4.60 -6.50 -11.85
CA LYS A 77 3.66 -5.96 -12.85
C LYS A 77 3.93 -6.54 -14.24
N ALA A 78 5.20 -6.62 -14.65
CA ALA A 78 5.61 -7.25 -15.90
C ALA A 78 5.25 -8.76 -15.93
N LEU A 79 5.43 -9.47 -14.81
CA LEU A 79 5.03 -10.88 -14.70
C LEU A 79 3.52 -11.08 -14.67
N GLN A 80 2.76 -10.11 -14.16
CA GLN A 80 1.29 -10.15 -14.22
C GLN A 80 0.79 -10.12 -15.66
N SER A 81 1.50 -9.45 -16.59
CA SER A 81 1.13 -9.40 -18.02
C SER A 81 1.13 -10.78 -18.69
N VAL A 82 1.90 -11.73 -18.16
CA VAL A 82 1.93 -13.14 -18.62
C VAL A 82 1.02 -14.08 -17.81
N HIS A 83 0.02 -13.51 -17.13
CA HIS A 83 -0.96 -14.25 -16.31
C HIS A 83 -0.38 -15.10 -15.17
N ALA A 84 0.84 -14.80 -14.73
CA ALA A 84 1.51 -15.53 -13.64
C ALA A 84 0.88 -15.28 -12.26
N PHE A 85 0.12 -14.20 -12.09
CA PHE A 85 -0.48 -13.79 -10.81
C PHE A 85 -1.93 -13.38 -10.94
N ALA A 86 -2.70 -13.56 -9.86
CA ALA A 86 -4.06 -13.07 -9.76
C ALA A 86 -4.10 -11.52 -9.87
N ARG A 87 -5.26 -11.00 -10.33
CA ARG A 87 -5.47 -9.55 -10.49
C ARG A 87 -5.14 -8.79 -9.18
N HIS A 88 -4.40 -7.69 -9.33
CA HIS A 88 -3.98 -6.81 -8.21
C HIS A 88 -3.06 -7.46 -7.16
N THR A 89 -2.44 -8.60 -7.42
CA THR A 89 -1.48 -9.21 -6.49
C THR A 89 -0.26 -8.31 -6.26
N PRO A 90 0.42 -7.76 -7.30
CA PRO A 90 1.56 -6.87 -7.10
C PRO A 90 1.23 -5.65 -6.25
N GLU A 91 0.09 -5.02 -6.49
CA GLU A 91 -0.36 -3.84 -5.76
C GLU A 91 -0.60 -4.16 -4.27
N LYS A 92 -1.31 -5.25 -3.98
CA LYS A 92 -1.54 -5.71 -2.61
C LYS A 92 -0.25 -6.08 -1.89
N MET A 93 0.72 -6.63 -2.60
CA MET A 93 2.05 -6.95 -2.05
C MET A 93 2.81 -5.68 -1.64
N VAL A 94 2.82 -4.64 -2.48
CA VAL A 94 3.43 -3.34 -2.16
C VAL A 94 2.81 -2.75 -0.90
N VAL A 95 1.48 -2.72 -0.82
CA VAL A 95 0.76 -2.21 0.37
C VAL A 95 1.14 -3.01 1.61
N ALA A 96 1.18 -4.34 1.52
CA ALA A 96 1.54 -5.21 2.64
C ALA A 96 2.98 -4.99 3.13
N MET A 97 3.95 -4.86 2.20
CA MET A 97 5.35 -4.55 2.53
C MET A 97 5.48 -3.20 3.23
N ASN A 98 4.84 -2.18 2.67
CA ASN A 98 4.85 -0.85 3.25
C ASN A 98 4.23 -0.83 4.65
N ASN A 99 3.08 -1.50 4.84
CA ASN A 99 2.43 -1.58 6.14
C ASN A 99 3.31 -2.29 7.18
N ARG A 100 4.06 -3.32 6.80
CA ARG A 100 5.02 -3.97 7.70
C ARG A 100 6.16 -3.04 8.09
N LYS A 101 6.69 -2.28 7.12
CA LYS A 101 7.68 -1.25 7.42
C LYS A 101 7.10 -0.20 8.37
N ALA A 102 5.90 0.31 8.11
CA ALA A 102 5.23 1.25 9.01
C ALA A 102 5.10 0.65 10.42
N LEU A 103 4.65 -0.60 10.55
CA LEU A 103 4.57 -1.31 11.83
C LEU A 103 5.93 -1.47 12.53
N SER A 104 7.02 -1.66 11.79
CA SER A 104 8.37 -1.70 12.39
C SER A 104 8.80 -0.35 12.98
N LEU A 105 8.16 0.73 12.53
CA LEU A 105 8.36 2.10 13.01
C LEU A 105 7.33 2.53 14.06
N ALA A 106 6.45 1.62 14.53
CA ALA A 106 5.37 1.94 15.48
C ALA A 106 5.85 2.44 16.86
N GLY A 107 7.15 2.32 17.16
CA GLY A 107 7.76 2.99 18.31
C GLY A 107 7.87 4.52 18.16
N ARG A 108 7.80 5.05 16.92
CA ARG A 108 7.67 6.49 16.66
C ARG A 108 6.20 6.87 16.77
N LYS A 109 5.92 7.81 17.66
CA LYS A 109 4.59 8.36 17.84
C LYS A 109 4.48 9.73 17.17
N PHE A 110 3.29 10.04 16.70
CA PHE A 110 2.97 11.28 16.02
C PHE A 110 1.90 12.03 16.79
N SER A 111 1.88 13.35 16.67
CA SER A 111 0.77 14.16 17.15
C SER A 111 -0.43 14.05 16.19
N SER A 112 -1.61 14.37 16.69
CA SER A 112 -2.82 14.38 15.86
C SER A 112 -2.72 15.36 14.69
N GLU A 113 -2.02 16.48 14.88
CA GLU A 113 -1.81 17.51 13.86
C GLU A 113 -0.85 17.08 12.73
N GLU A 114 0.03 16.11 13.00
CA GLU A 114 0.94 15.52 12.02
C GLU A 114 0.30 14.39 11.21
N ALA A 115 -0.90 13.96 11.60
CA ALA A 115 -1.58 12.82 11.00
C ALA A 115 -2.70 13.26 10.03
N LEU A 116 -2.72 12.63 8.86
CA LEU A 116 -3.74 12.81 7.82
C LEU A 116 -4.46 11.50 7.52
N ILE A 117 -5.78 11.50 7.67
CA ILE A 117 -6.65 10.47 7.10
C ILE A 117 -6.99 10.88 5.67
N LEU A 118 -6.52 10.12 4.69
CA LEU A 118 -6.74 10.40 3.27
C LEU A 118 -7.59 9.30 2.64
N VAL A 119 -8.77 9.66 2.14
CA VAL A 119 -9.74 8.70 1.61
C VAL A 119 -10.17 9.04 0.18
N PRO A 120 -10.59 8.06 -0.64
CA PRO A 120 -11.02 8.31 -2.00
C PRO A 120 -12.50 8.73 -2.03
N HIS A 121 -12.87 9.53 -3.02
CA HIS A 121 -14.25 9.98 -3.21
C HIS A 121 -15.24 8.83 -3.50
N CYS A 122 -14.78 7.68 -3.99
CA CYS A 122 -15.63 6.54 -4.26
C CYS A 122 -16.20 5.85 -3.00
N LEU A 123 -15.78 6.26 -1.79
CA LEU A 123 -16.42 5.90 -0.53
C LEU A 123 -17.72 6.67 -0.30
N GLN A 124 -17.90 7.83 -0.96
CA GLN A 124 -19.12 8.62 -0.87
C GLN A 124 -20.22 7.94 -1.68
N ASN A 125 -21.44 7.87 -1.11
CA ASN A 125 -22.61 7.38 -1.83
C ASN A 125 -22.88 8.25 -3.06
N HIS A 126 -23.13 7.64 -4.23
CA HIS A 126 -23.33 8.33 -5.50
C HIS A 126 -24.58 9.22 -5.53
N GLU A 127 -25.60 8.90 -4.71
CA GLU A 127 -26.83 9.71 -4.58
C GLU A 127 -26.67 10.89 -3.62
N CYS A 128 -25.50 11.06 -2.98
CA CYS A 128 -25.28 12.14 -2.04
C CYS A 128 -25.24 13.51 -2.76
N PRO A 129 -26.13 14.45 -2.42
CA PRO A 129 -26.18 15.75 -3.11
C PRO A 129 -25.01 16.66 -2.74
N ILE A 130 -24.27 16.35 -1.66
CA ILE A 130 -23.21 17.20 -1.10
C ILE A 130 -21.87 16.79 -1.71
N ARG A 131 -21.09 17.76 -2.19
CA ARG A 131 -19.73 17.51 -2.72
C ARG A 131 -18.69 17.54 -1.58
N LEU A 132 -18.51 16.40 -0.91
CA LEU A 132 -17.64 16.29 0.26
C LEU A 132 -16.13 16.41 -0.05
N THR A 133 -15.72 16.30 -1.31
CA THR A 133 -14.32 16.51 -1.73
C THR A 133 -13.82 17.93 -1.50
N PHE A 134 -14.71 18.94 -1.42
CA PHE A 134 -14.34 20.32 -1.13
C PHE A 134 -14.41 20.64 0.35
N ASN A 135 -15.42 20.12 1.04
CA ASN A 135 -15.63 20.33 2.47
C ASN A 135 -16.20 19.05 3.11
N PRO A 136 -15.37 18.18 3.69
CA PRO A 136 -15.84 16.99 4.37
C PRO A 136 -16.78 17.25 5.54
N ASP A 137 -16.64 18.42 6.21
CA ASP A 137 -17.46 18.80 7.38
C ASP A 137 -18.92 19.06 7.02
N SER A 138 -19.23 19.24 5.73
CA SER A 138 -20.61 19.34 5.25
C SER A 138 -21.37 18.01 5.27
N CYS A 139 -20.73 16.91 5.68
CA CYS A 139 -21.35 15.58 5.76
C CYS A 139 -22.41 15.53 6.86
N GLU A 140 -23.65 15.20 6.50
CA GLU A 140 -24.77 15.03 7.44
C GLU A 140 -24.69 13.73 8.26
N ARG A 141 -23.67 12.88 8.05
CA ARG A 141 -23.48 11.60 8.76
C ARG A 141 -24.71 10.69 8.70
N CYS A 142 -25.37 10.67 7.56
CA CYS A 142 -26.66 9.97 7.34
C CYS A 142 -26.54 8.41 7.34
N GLY A 143 -25.33 7.85 7.46
CA GLY A 143 -25.09 6.41 7.52
C GLY A 143 -25.16 5.67 6.16
N LYS A 144 -25.44 6.36 5.04
CA LYS A 144 -25.54 5.73 3.71
C LYS A 144 -24.20 5.32 3.12
N CYS A 145 -23.08 5.84 3.66
CA CYS A 145 -21.73 5.53 3.24
C CYS A 145 -20.77 5.65 4.44
N PRO A 146 -19.53 5.13 4.36
CA PRO A 146 -18.60 5.12 5.48
C PRO A 146 -18.01 6.50 5.85
N ILE A 147 -18.22 7.55 5.04
CA ILE A 147 -17.63 8.88 5.29
C ILE A 147 -18.04 9.42 6.66
N GLY A 148 -19.30 9.28 7.07
CA GLY A 148 -19.77 9.73 8.38
C GLY A 148 -18.97 9.08 9.53
N SER A 149 -18.86 7.76 9.52
CA SER A 149 -18.09 7.01 10.53
C SER A 149 -16.60 7.36 10.51
N LEU A 150 -16.02 7.62 9.33
CA LEU A 150 -14.63 8.07 9.21
C LEU A 150 -14.41 9.47 9.80
N LEU A 151 -15.40 10.36 9.67
CA LEU A 151 -15.38 11.68 10.31
C LEU A 151 -15.53 11.56 11.84
N ASP A 152 -16.31 10.58 12.34
CA ASP A 152 -16.38 10.31 13.78
C ASP A 152 -15.02 9.85 14.33
N VAL A 153 -14.29 9.03 13.57
CA VAL A 153 -12.91 8.63 13.90
C VAL A 153 -11.99 9.85 13.90
N ARG A 154 -12.02 10.66 12.83
CA ARG A 154 -11.25 11.90 12.76
C ARG A 154 -11.48 12.78 13.99
N ASP A 155 -12.74 13.01 14.36
CA ASP A 155 -13.11 13.89 15.48
C ASP A 155 -12.59 13.35 16.81
N ARG A 156 -12.64 12.02 16.99
CA ARG A 156 -12.14 11.35 18.20
C ARG A 156 -10.62 11.49 18.35
N PHE A 157 -9.87 11.36 17.26
CA PHE A 157 -8.41 11.42 17.27
C PHE A 157 -7.84 12.82 17.02
N GLY A 158 -8.66 13.77 16.56
CA GLY A 158 -8.24 15.14 16.28
C GLY A 158 -7.30 15.28 15.08
N THR A 159 -7.38 14.37 14.11
CA THR A 159 -6.46 14.33 12.95
C THR A 159 -6.97 15.18 11.77
N HIS A 160 -6.10 15.46 10.82
CA HIS A 160 -6.54 15.98 9.52
C HIS A 160 -7.32 14.92 8.75
N PHE A 161 -8.29 15.36 7.96
CA PHE A 161 -9.10 14.49 7.10
C PHE A 161 -9.30 15.12 5.73
N ALA A 162 -9.13 14.35 4.68
CA ALA A 162 -9.37 14.82 3.34
C ALA A 162 -9.89 13.71 2.40
N ILE A 163 -10.72 14.12 1.44
CA ILE A 163 -11.27 13.25 0.40
C ILE A 163 -10.62 13.61 -0.93
N ALA A 164 -9.89 12.66 -1.52
CA ALA A 164 -9.23 12.84 -2.80
C ALA A 164 -10.11 12.36 -3.96
N SER A 165 -10.21 13.15 -5.02
CA SER A 165 -10.89 12.77 -6.26
C SER A 165 -10.02 11.95 -7.23
N GLY A 166 -8.75 11.71 -6.86
CA GLY A 166 -7.77 10.96 -7.63
C GLY A 166 -6.34 11.31 -7.23
N GLY A 167 -5.34 10.68 -7.84
CA GLY A 167 -3.93 10.80 -7.45
C GLY A 167 -3.39 12.23 -7.47
N THR A 168 -3.76 13.05 -8.46
CA THR A 168 -3.33 14.48 -8.52
C THR A 168 -3.91 15.29 -7.36
N SER A 169 -5.17 15.05 -7.01
CA SER A 169 -5.82 15.67 -5.86
C SER A 169 -5.15 15.23 -4.55
N ALA A 170 -4.88 13.93 -4.41
CA ALA A 170 -4.19 13.38 -3.24
C ALA A 170 -2.82 14.02 -3.02
N ARG A 171 -1.98 14.16 -4.07
CA ARG A 171 -0.67 14.82 -3.98
C ARG A 171 -0.77 16.25 -3.49
N ARG A 172 -1.71 17.05 -4.05
CA ARG A 172 -1.93 18.45 -3.63
C ARG A 172 -2.37 18.55 -2.16
N ILE A 173 -3.19 17.60 -1.70
CA ILE A 173 -3.60 17.54 -0.30
C ILE A 173 -2.39 17.29 0.59
N VAL A 174 -1.57 16.27 0.27
CA VAL A 174 -0.37 15.93 1.03
C VAL A 174 0.64 17.09 1.04
N GLU A 175 0.87 17.74 -0.11
CA GLU A 175 1.74 18.91 -0.21
C GLU A 175 1.24 20.07 0.68
N LYS A 176 -0.08 20.31 0.72
CA LYS A 176 -0.68 21.39 1.50
C LYS A 176 -0.67 21.11 3.01
N THR A 177 -0.95 19.85 3.41
CA THR A 177 -1.02 19.46 4.84
C THR A 177 0.33 19.12 5.41
N SER A 178 1.31 18.72 4.56
CA SER A 178 2.65 18.32 4.95
C SER A 178 2.67 17.34 6.15
N PRO A 179 1.90 16.23 6.11
CA PRO A 179 1.78 15.33 7.24
C PRO A 179 3.04 14.48 7.40
N GLU A 180 3.33 14.02 8.62
CA GLU A 180 4.36 13.02 8.89
C GLU A 180 3.82 11.59 8.94
N LEU A 181 2.50 11.45 9.16
CA LEU A 181 1.76 10.19 9.13
C LEU A 181 0.56 10.30 8.19
N ILE A 182 0.40 9.34 7.29
CA ILE A 182 -0.78 9.21 6.45
C ILE A 182 -1.45 7.86 6.72
N ILE A 183 -2.72 7.88 7.10
CA ILE A 183 -3.58 6.69 7.06
C ILE A 183 -4.41 6.81 5.79
N ALA A 184 -4.01 6.05 4.76
CA ALA A 184 -4.59 6.15 3.43
C ALA A 184 -5.57 5.00 3.16
N VAL A 185 -6.80 5.34 2.77
CA VAL A 185 -7.77 4.38 2.24
C VAL A 185 -7.79 4.50 0.73
N ALA A 186 -7.64 3.41 -0.01
CA ALA A 186 -7.85 3.41 -1.46
C ALA A 186 -7.98 1.98 -2.03
N CYS A 187 -8.22 1.88 -3.34
CA CYS A 187 -8.13 0.63 -4.06
C CYS A 187 -6.65 0.17 -4.16
N PRO A 188 -6.39 -1.13 -4.43
CA PRO A 188 -5.01 -1.63 -4.48
C PRO A 188 -4.11 -0.85 -5.43
N VAL A 189 -4.62 -0.40 -6.58
CA VAL A 189 -3.85 0.33 -7.59
C VAL A 189 -3.46 1.72 -7.09
N ASP A 190 -4.45 2.51 -6.68
CA ASP A 190 -4.19 3.90 -6.23
C ASP A 190 -3.35 3.91 -4.94
N LEU A 191 -3.60 2.97 -4.03
CA LEU A 191 -2.87 2.89 -2.78
C LEU A 191 -1.40 2.53 -3.00
N SER A 192 -1.11 1.54 -3.86
CA SER A 192 0.27 1.15 -4.16
C SER A 192 1.06 2.27 -4.82
N LEU A 193 0.46 2.98 -5.78
CA LEU A 193 1.07 4.12 -6.44
C LEU A 193 1.24 5.30 -5.47
N GLY A 194 0.22 5.61 -4.68
CA GLY A 194 0.26 6.68 -3.69
C GLY A 194 1.37 6.48 -2.66
N ILE A 195 1.55 5.26 -2.14
CA ILE A 195 2.65 4.91 -1.22
C ILE A 195 4.01 5.18 -1.84
N LEU A 196 4.20 4.83 -3.13
CA LEU A 196 5.46 5.07 -3.83
C LEU A 196 5.72 6.56 -4.09
N ASP A 197 4.66 7.34 -4.25
CA ASP A 197 4.74 8.78 -4.54
C ASP A 197 5.05 9.62 -3.29
N VAL A 198 4.44 9.29 -2.15
CA VAL A 198 4.57 10.11 -0.92
C VAL A 198 5.80 9.75 -0.08
N HIS A 199 6.56 8.74 -0.47
CA HIS A 199 7.79 8.39 0.25
C HIS A 199 8.72 9.62 0.40
N PRO A 200 9.29 9.89 1.60
CA PRO A 200 9.48 9.01 2.76
C PRO A 200 8.43 9.13 3.87
N ILE A 201 7.29 9.78 3.65
CA ILE A 201 6.26 9.94 4.68
C ILE A 201 5.79 8.57 5.19
N THR A 202 5.66 8.43 6.51
CA THR A 202 5.13 7.20 7.10
C THR A 202 3.67 7.02 6.68
N THR A 203 3.39 5.96 5.92
CA THR A 203 2.05 5.70 5.37
C THR A 203 1.54 4.33 5.77
N VAL A 204 0.33 4.25 6.29
CA VAL A 204 -0.40 3.01 6.52
C VAL A 204 -1.54 2.91 5.52
N GLY A 205 -1.55 1.86 4.72
CA GLY A 205 -2.57 1.64 3.70
C GLY A 205 -3.69 0.73 4.20
N VAL A 206 -4.93 1.17 4.07
CA VAL A 206 -6.15 0.39 4.31
C VAL A 206 -6.86 0.18 2.98
N LEU A 207 -7.11 -1.07 2.59
CA LEU A 207 -7.77 -1.37 1.33
C LEU A 207 -9.27 -1.16 1.45
N ASN A 208 -9.86 -0.47 0.46
CA ASN A 208 -11.31 -0.38 0.35
C ASN A 208 -11.94 -1.69 -0.14
N GLU A 209 -13.21 -1.88 0.18
CA GLU A 209 -14.02 -3.02 -0.22
C GLU A 209 -14.90 -2.64 -1.41
N TRP A 210 -14.95 -3.50 -2.42
CA TRP A 210 -15.77 -3.30 -3.62
C TRP A 210 -17.08 -4.08 -3.52
N ARG A 211 -18.03 -3.55 -2.76
CA ARG A 211 -19.35 -4.18 -2.57
C ARG A 211 -20.23 -4.09 -3.81
N ASN A 212 -20.12 -2.97 -4.53
CA ASN A 212 -20.94 -2.67 -5.71
C ASN A 212 -20.10 -2.60 -7.00
N GLY A 213 -18.89 -3.19 -7.00
CA GLY A 213 -17.93 -3.11 -8.10
C GLY A 213 -16.80 -2.10 -7.85
N PRO A 214 -15.82 -2.03 -8.75
CA PRO A 214 -14.67 -1.14 -8.59
C PRO A 214 -15.08 0.33 -8.72
N CYS A 215 -14.53 1.16 -7.83
CA CYS A 215 -14.69 2.63 -7.84
C CYS A 215 -16.14 3.14 -7.73
N PHE A 216 -17.08 2.34 -7.22
CA PHE A 216 -18.47 2.73 -7.08
C PHE A 216 -19.01 2.33 -5.71
N ASP A 217 -19.45 3.32 -4.90
CA ASP A 217 -19.99 3.14 -3.55
C ASP A 217 -19.18 2.11 -2.74
N THR A 218 -17.87 2.32 -2.71
CA THR A 218 -16.95 1.39 -2.04
C THR A 218 -17.09 1.54 -0.52
N TRP A 219 -16.61 0.55 0.22
CA TRP A 219 -16.68 0.54 1.67
C TRP A 219 -15.29 0.43 2.28
N VAL A 220 -15.19 0.67 3.58
CA VAL A 220 -13.96 0.44 4.36
C VAL A 220 -14.31 -0.03 5.76
N ASN A 221 -13.48 -0.88 6.34
CA ASN A 221 -13.56 -1.23 7.75
C ASN A 221 -12.91 -0.12 8.58
N THR A 222 -13.74 0.64 9.31
CA THR A 222 -13.28 1.73 10.18
C THR A 222 -12.43 1.25 11.35
N GLU A 223 -12.65 0.02 11.85
CA GLU A 223 -11.86 -0.56 12.93
C GLU A 223 -10.38 -0.75 12.56
N GLU A 224 -10.09 -1.07 11.29
CA GLU A 224 -8.69 -1.17 10.82
C GLU A 224 -8.00 0.19 10.81
N LEU A 225 -8.74 1.24 10.47
CA LEU A 225 -8.24 2.61 10.46
C LEU A 225 -8.03 3.12 11.88
N GLU A 226 -8.98 2.87 12.80
CA GLU A 226 -8.85 3.19 14.21
C GLU A 226 -7.64 2.49 14.84
N ALA A 227 -7.49 1.19 14.62
CA ALA A 227 -6.35 0.43 15.13
C ALA A 227 -4.99 0.95 14.61
N ALA A 228 -4.96 1.49 13.37
CA ALA A 228 -3.77 2.14 12.86
C ALA A 228 -3.49 3.47 13.58
N LEU A 229 -4.50 4.30 13.81
CA LEU A 229 -4.36 5.56 14.56
C LEU A 229 -3.91 5.32 16.00
N GLU A 230 -4.54 4.39 16.72
CA GLU A 230 -4.16 4.01 18.10
C GLU A 230 -2.70 3.55 18.19
N LEU A 231 -2.22 2.87 17.15
CA LEU A 231 -0.85 2.38 17.12
C LEU A 231 0.18 3.50 16.95
N PHE A 232 -0.14 4.56 16.20
CA PHE A 232 0.81 5.58 15.81
C PHE A 232 0.64 6.93 16.51
N LEU A 233 -0.54 7.23 17.09
CA LEU A 233 -0.77 8.47 17.82
C LEU A 233 -0.41 8.34 19.31
N TYR A 234 -0.18 9.50 19.94
CA TYR A 234 0.05 9.62 21.40
C TYR A 234 -1.24 9.32 22.17
#